data_86b4946fde452da8bc07a43d543245e1
#
_entry.id   86b4946fde452da8bc07a43d543245e1
#
_cell.length_a   1.000
_cell.length_b   1.000
_cell.length_c   1.000
_cell.angle_alpha   90.00
_cell.angle_beta   90.00
_cell.angle_gamma   90.00
#
_symmetry.space_group_name_H-M   'P 1'
#
loop_
_entity.id
_entity.type
_entity.pdbx_description
1 polymer ?
#
loop_
_entity_poly.entity_id
_entity_poly.type
_entity_poly.pdbx_seq_one_letter_code
_entity_poly.pdbx_strand_id
1 'polypeptide(L)'
;SGNRSRGHRFMGSDSVTIKDPSEYKRYMKENFVITDPEERKEMILAGIAYVEKELGARVEIDPELLEENVHLNEYPVVFYGSFDKAFLEIPEEVLVLSMAKNQRYFPVRDKEGRLMANFAGVSNNIAKDMSVVREGNDAAFFWKEDLQKSLHDLAAELKSVTYQEQLGSVYDKVQRTKKLALWLTEELFFRESIPVVERAAEIAKADLVTSMV
;
A
#
# COMPACT_ATOMS: atom_id res chain seq x y z
N SER A 1 13.04 -24.85 24.13
CA SER A 1 12.40 -23.62 24.57
C SER A 1 13.26 -23.00 25.67
N GLY A 2 13.54 -21.72 25.57
CA GLY A 2 14.36 -20.96 26.52
C GLY A 2 13.60 -19.76 27.04
N ASN A 3 14.20 -19.05 27.98
CA ASN A 3 13.67 -17.81 28.57
C ASN A 3 14.31 -16.55 27.96
N ARG A 4 14.84 -16.65 26.74
CA ARG A 4 15.44 -15.53 26.03
C ARG A 4 14.58 -15.12 24.84
N SER A 5 14.39 -13.81 24.67
CA SER A 5 13.76 -13.16 23.54
C SER A 5 14.68 -12.12 22.94
N ARG A 6 14.26 -11.44 21.87
CA ARG A 6 14.94 -10.28 21.29
C ARG A 6 14.04 -9.08 21.44
N GLY A 7 14.64 -7.93 21.71
CA GLY A 7 13.96 -6.65 21.60
C GLY A 7 13.82 -6.18 20.17
N HIS A 8 13.33 -4.98 20.01
CA HIS A 8 13.22 -4.32 18.69
C HIS A 8 14.59 -4.23 18.03
N ARG A 9 14.64 -4.55 16.72
CA ARG A 9 15.89 -4.71 15.96
C ARG A 9 16.86 -3.53 16.04
N PHE A 10 16.33 -2.30 16.09
CA PHE A 10 17.15 -1.07 16.08
C PHE A 10 17.18 -0.31 17.42
N MET A 11 16.19 -0.53 18.29
CA MET A 11 16.00 0.22 19.52
C MET A 11 16.15 -0.64 20.79
N GLY A 12 15.88 -1.93 20.67
CA GLY A 12 15.90 -2.88 21.78
C GLY A 12 17.23 -3.63 21.91
N SER A 13 17.30 -4.48 22.93
CA SER A 13 18.45 -5.33 23.18
C SER A 13 18.40 -6.60 22.34
N ASP A 14 19.56 -7.04 21.84
CA ASP A 14 19.69 -8.30 21.06
C ASP A 14 19.28 -9.54 21.85
N SER A 15 19.31 -9.48 23.17
CA SER A 15 18.91 -10.58 24.05
C SER A 15 18.26 -10.06 25.32
N VAL A 16 17.00 -10.41 25.49
CA VAL A 16 16.17 -10.09 26.66
C VAL A 16 15.92 -11.38 27.43
N THR A 17 16.39 -11.47 28.67
CA THR A 17 16.15 -12.63 29.53
C THR A 17 14.84 -12.43 30.31
N ILE A 18 13.85 -13.29 30.06
CA ILE A 18 12.56 -13.27 30.76
C ILE A 18 12.71 -14.11 32.03
N LYS A 19 12.68 -13.46 33.18
CA LYS A 19 12.82 -14.13 34.49
C LYS A 19 11.49 -14.72 34.95
N ASP A 20 10.39 -14.01 34.69
CA ASP A 20 9.04 -14.40 35.05
C ASP A 20 8.15 -14.30 33.80
N PRO A 21 7.49 -15.38 33.38
CA PRO A 21 6.56 -15.36 32.23
C PRO A 21 5.43 -14.36 32.36
N SER A 22 4.96 -14.06 33.58
CA SER A 22 3.88 -13.10 33.82
C SER A 22 4.29 -11.67 33.49
N GLU A 23 5.60 -11.37 33.49
CA GLU A 23 6.17 -10.08 33.17
C GLU A 23 6.62 -9.95 31.70
N TYR A 24 6.33 -10.97 30.85
CA TYR A 24 6.79 -11.00 29.45
C TYR A 24 6.44 -9.71 28.70
N LYS A 25 5.18 -9.26 28.77
CA LYS A 25 4.74 -8.02 28.12
C LYS A 25 5.55 -6.81 28.57
N ARG A 26 5.88 -6.70 29.87
CA ARG A 26 6.69 -5.62 30.41
C ARG A 26 8.12 -5.64 29.85
N TYR A 27 8.79 -6.80 29.90
CA TYR A 27 10.15 -6.93 29.36
C TYR A 27 10.22 -6.59 27.87
N MET A 28 9.22 -7.01 27.09
CA MET A 28 9.18 -6.70 25.67
C MET A 28 8.94 -5.22 25.42
N LYS A 29 8.01 -4.59 26.13
CA LYS A 29 7.74 -3.15 26.04
C LYS A 29 8.94 -2.28 26.41
N GLU A 30 9.68 -2.64 27.44
CA GLU A 30 10.95 -1.98 27.83
C GLU A 30 12.04 -2.11 26.73
N ASN A 31 11.88 -3.06 25.83
CA ASN A 31 12.75 -3.29 24.69
C ASN A 31 12.07 -2.94 23.34
N PHE A 32 11.13 -2.01 23.37
CA PHE A 32 10.45 -1.45 22.19
C PHE A 32 9.72 -2.50 21.34
N VAL A 33 9.09 -3.48 21.97
CA VAL A 33 8.20 -4.45 21.32
C VAL A 33 6.87 -4.48 22.07
N ILE A 34 5.85 -3.96 21.43
CA ILE A 34 4.47 -4.00 21.92
C ILE A 34 3.85 -5.30 21.42
N THR A 35 3.70 -6.27 22.30
CA THR A 35 3.25 -7.62 21.94
C THR A 35 1.74 -7.71 21.70
N ASP A 36 0.97 -6.76 22.24
CA ASP A 36 -0.48 -6.72 22.13
C ASP A 36 -0.91 -5.93 20.90
N PRO A 37 -1.63 -6.54 19.93
CA PRO A 37 -2.11 -5.84 18.74
C PRO A 37 -3.05 -4.68 19.06
N GLU A 38 -3.91 -4.83 20.06
CA GLU A 38 -4.84 -3.76 20.46
C GLU A 38 -4.08 -2.55 21.00
N GLU A 39 -3.05 -2.77 21.81
CA GLU A 39 -2.19 -1.68 22.31
C GLU A 39 -1.48 -0.97 21.14
N ARG A 40 -0.99 -1.72 20.13
CA ARG A 40 -0.41 -1.10 18.92
C ARG A 40 -1.43 -0.28 18.15
N LYS A 41 -2.66 -0.78 18.01
CA LYS A 41 -3.76 -0.09 17.36
C LYS A 41 -4.10 1.23 18.06
N GLU A 42 -4.20 1.20 19.38
CA GLU A 42 -4.42 2.40 20.20
C GLU A 42 -3.29 3.43 20.01
N MET A 43 -2.03 2.98 19.95
CA MET A 43 -0.88 3.86 19.69
C MET A 43 -0.99 4.52 18.31
N ILE A 44 -1.36 3.77 17.27
CA ILE A 44 -1.54 4.31 15.92
C ILE A 44 -2.68 5.33 15.91
N LEU A 45 -3.85 5.01 16.48
CA LEU A 45 -4.99 5.91 16.53
C LEU A 45 -4.69 7.19 17.32
N ALA A 46 -3.99 7.09 18.43
CA ALA A 46 -3.53 8.26 19.19
C ALA A 46 -2.56 9.14 18.40
N GLY A 47 -1.64 8.50 17.65
CA GLY A 47 -0.72 9.22 16.76
C GLY A 47 -1.45 9.89 15.60
N ILE A 48 -2.44 9.25 15.01
CA ILE A 48 -3.30 9.84 13.96
C ILE A 48 -4.05 11.06 14.52
N ALA A 49 -4.65 10.95 15.69
CA ALA A 49 -5.35 12.08 16.34
C ALA A 49 -4.40 13.28 16.59
N TYR A 50 -3.14 13.02 16.92
CA TYR A 50 -2.13 14.07 17.02
C TYR A 50 -1.88 14.74 15.66
N VAL A 51 -1.73 13.97 14.58
CA VAL A 51 -1.54 14.49 13.22
C VAL A 51 -2.73 15.33 12.79
N GLU A 52 -3.96 14.89 13.03
CA GLU A 52 -5.18 15.64 12.72
C GLU A 52 -5.21 17.00 13.42
N LYS A 53 -4.80 17.01 14.68
CA LYS A 53 -4.72 18.26 15.46
C LYS A 53 -3.65 19.21 14.92
N GLU A 54 -2.47 18.71 14.59
CA GLU A 54 -1.36 19.52 14.06
C GLU A 54 -1.68 20.12 12.70
N LEU A 55 -2.33 19.34 11.82
CA LEU A 55 -2.68 19.81 10.47
C LEU A 55 -4.02 20.54 10.40
N GLY A 56 -4.85 20.49 11.45
CA GLY A 56 -6.21 20.99 11.44
C GLY A 56 -7.09 20.29 10.40
N ALA A 57 -6.82 19.02 10.14
CA ALA A 57 -7.32 18.20 9.05
C ALA A 57 -7.90 16.87 9.58
N ARG A 58 -8.34 16.00 8.67
CA ARG A 58 -8.77 14.63 8.98
C ARG A 58 -7.91 13.62 8.24
N VAL A 59 -7.53 12.56 8.91
CA VAL A 59 -6.86 11.40 8.31
C VAL A 59 -7.93 10.39 7.90
N GLU A 60 -7.94 9.97 6.64
CA GLU A 60 -8.83 8.94 6.15
C GLU A 60 -8.31 7.57 6.55
N ILE A 61 -9.00 6.93 7.51
CA ILE A 61 -8.58 5.64 8.06
C ILE A 61 -9.34 4.52 7.34
N ASP A 62 -8.64 3.84 6.43
CA ASP A 62 -9.11 2.56 5.90
C ASP A 62 -8.88 1.46 6.96
N PRO A 63 -9.90 0.66 7.33
CA PRO A 63 -9.77 -0.36 8.36
C PRO A 63 -8.77 -1.48 8.01
N GLU A 64 -8.67 -1.87 6.73
CA GLU A 64 -7.73 -2.91 6.29
C GLU A 64 -6.30 -2.39 6.36
N LEU A 65 -6.06 -1.15 5.92
CA LEU A 65 -4.76 -0.49 6.00
C LEU A 65 -4.32 -0.28 7.45
N LEU A 66 -5.25 0.08 8.34
CA LEU A 66 -4.97 0.19 9.78
C LEU A 66 -4.52 -1.15 10.34
N GLU A 67 -5.26 -2.22 10.07
CA GLU A 67 -4.96 -3.57 10.56
C GLU A 67 -3.61 -4.07 10.01
N GLU A 68 -3.31 -3.80 8.74
CA GLU A 68 -2.02 -4.10 8.15
C GLU A 68 -0.88 -3.39 8.90
N ASN A 69 -1.01 -2.10 9.19
CA ASN A 69 -0.03 -1.34 9.96
C ASN A 69 0.14 -1.84 11.39
N VAL A 70 -0.93 -2.29 12.03
CA VAL A 70 -0.89 -2.90 13.38
C VAL A 70 -0.02 -4.15 13.37
N HIS A 71 -0.09 -4.97 12.31
CA HIS A 71 0.68 -6.22 12.22
C HIS A 71 2.11 -6.05 11.70
N LEU A 72 2.38 -5.02 10.91
CA LEU A 72 3.71 -4.74 10.38
C LEU A 72 4.66 -4.10 11.38
N ASN A 73 4.14 -3.44 12.43
CA ASN A 73 4.95 -2.64 13.33
C ASN A 73 4.99 -3.25 14.73
N GLU A 74 6.18 -3.45 15.27
CA GLU A 74 6.40 -3.91 16.66
C GLU A 74 6.30 -2.74 17.66
N TYR A 75 6.66 -1.54 17.21
CA TYR A 75 6.60 -0.29 17.98
C TYR A 75 6.16 0.85 17.08
N PRO A 76 4.85 1.00 16.84
CA PRO A 76 4.34 1.96 15.87
C PRO A 76 4.52 3.40 16.31
N VAL A 77 5.07 4.22 15.43
CA VAL A 77 5.22 5.67 15.59
C VAL A 77 4.60 6.34 14.38
N VAL A 78 3.53 7.11 14.60
CA VAL A 78 2.87 7.83 13.51
C VAL A 78 3.65 9.10 13.17
N PHE A 79 3.84 9.33 11.91
CA PHE A 79 4.41 10.55 11.35
C PHE A 79 3.52 11.11 10.25
N TYR A 80 3.75 12.32 9.83
CA TYR A 80 3.11 12.91 8.66
C TYR A 80 4.13 13.60 7.77
N GLY A 81 3.79 13.68 6.51
CA GLY A 81 4.60 14.33 5.51
C GLY A 81 3.75 15.11 4.52
N SER A 82 4.42 15.73 3.56
CA SER A 82 3.77 16.44 2.46
C SER A 82 4.46 16.07 1.15
N PHE A 83 3.71 16.19 0.07
CA PHE A 83 4.19 16.05 -1.29
C PHE A 83 3.90 17.32 -2.10
N ASP A 84 4.44 17.43 -3.30
CA ASP A 84 4.21 18.60 -4.15
C ASP A 84 2.73 18.71 -4.51
N LYS A 85 2.14 19.90 -4.32
CA LYS A 85 0.74 20.18 -4.65
C LYS A 85 0.38 19.94 -6.11
N ALA A 86 1.36 20.00 -7.01
CA ALA A 86 1.16 19.66 -8.42
C ALA A 86 0.61 18.23 -8.60
N PHE A 87 0.85 17.33 -7.64
CA PHE A 87 0.32 15.96 -7.71
C PHE A 87 -1.18 15.87 -7.46
N LEU A 88 -1.79 16.88 -6.86
CA LEU A 88 -3.25 16.95 -6.74
C LEU A 88 -3.97 17.16 -8.09
N GLU A 89 -3.24 17.39 -9.18
CA GLU A 89 -3.78 17.36 -10.54
C GLU A 89 -4.00 15.93 -11.07
N ILE A 90 -3.37 14.93 -10.43
CA ILE A 90 -3.61 13.51 -10.72
C ILE A 90 -4.98 13.12 -10.16
N PRO A 91 -5.74 12.21 -10.85
CA PRO A 91 -7.00 11.71 -10.30
C PRO A 91 -6.83 11.23 -8.86
N GLU A 92 -7.72 11.68 -7.99
CA GLU A 92 -7.63 11.43 -6.55
C GLU A 92 -7.56 9.93 -6.22
N GLU A 93 -8.33 9.13 -6.93
CA GLU A 93 -8.39 7.68 -6.74
C GLU A 93 -7.03 7.01 -6.97
N VAL A 94 -6.25 7.52 -7.92
CA VAL A 94 -4.90 7.03 -8.23
C VAL A 94 -3.92 7.39 -7.12
N LEU A 95 -3.99 8.63 -6.62
CA LEU A 95 -3.15 9.07 -5.50
C LEU A 95 -3.45 8.28 -4.23
N VAL A 96 -4.73 8.15 -3.89
CA VAL A 96 -5.18 7.41 -2.70
C VAL A 96 -4.77 5.94 -2.81
N LEU A 97 -4.96 5.32 -3.96
CA LEU A 97 -4.56 3.93 -4.20
C LEU A 97 -3.05 3.74 -4.03
N SER A 98 -2.25 4.63 -4.62
CA SER A 98 -0.79 4.58 -4.52
C SER A 98 -0.31 4.78 -3.07
N MET A 99 -0.86 5.76 -2.35
CA MET A 99 -0.55 5.97 -0.95
C MET A 99 -0.88 4.74 -0.10
N ALA A 100 -2.07 4.17 -0.26
CA ALA A 100 -2.53 3.04 0.55
C ALA A 100 -1.81 1.73 0.19
N LYS A 101 -1.73 1.37 -1.09
CA LYS A 101 -1.23 0.05 -1.52
C LYS A 101 0.29 -0.04 -1.56
N ASN A 102 0.98 1.00 -2.03
CA ASN A 102 2.42 0.95 -2.22
C ASN A 102 3.19 1.47 -1.00
N GLN A 103 2.72 2.56 -0.39
CA GLN A 103 3.42 3.23 0.70
C GLN A 103 2.82 2.94 2.08
N ARG A 104 1.63 2.35 2.14
CA ARG A 104 0.85 2.14 3.39
C ARG A 104 0.61 3.42 4.17
N TYR A 105 0.41 4.53 3.44
CA TYR A 105 0.11 5.83 4.00
C TYR A 105 -1.38 6.09 4.01
N PHE A 106 -1.84 6.83 5.01
CA PHE A 106 -3.21 7.30 5.15
C PHE A 106 -3.35 8.66 4.49
N PRO A 107 -4.34 8.84 3.59
CA PRO A 107 -4.65 10.14 3.00
C PRO A 107 -5.11 11.14 4.06
N VAL A 108 -4.78 12.42 3.85
CA VAL A 108 -5.21 13.52 4.72
C VAL A 108 -6.17 14.40 3.96
N ARG A 109 -7.31 14.75 4.58
CA ARG A 109 -8.36 15.57 4.01
C ARG A 109 -8.56 16.85 4.80
N ASP A 110 -8.91 17.93 4.11
CA ASP A 110 -9.31 19.18 4.76
C ASP A 110 -10.72 19.05 5.39
N LYS A 111 -11.20 20.15 6.00
CA LYS A 111 -12.51 20.21 6.64
C LYS A 111 -13.68 20.07 5.65
N GLU A 112 -13.43 20.35 4.40
CA GLU A 112 -14.37 20.23 3.29
C GLU A 112 -14.33 18.84 2.64
N GLY A 113 -13.46 17.94 3.11
CA GLY A 113 -13.31 16.57 2.62
C GLY A 113 -12.42 16.44 1.38
N ARG A 114 -11.73 17.50 0.93
CA ARG A 114 -10.82 17.46 -0.22
C ARG A 114 -9.46 16.90 0.18
N LEU A 115 -8.87 16.12 -0.70
CA LEU A 115 -7.53 15.58 -0.48
C LEU A 115 -6.51 16.70 -0.34
N MET A 116 -5.70 16.64 0.71
CA MET A 116 -4.58 17.55 0.94
C MET A 116 -3.29 16.95 0.37
N ALA A 117 -2.31 17.81 0.07
CA ALA A 117 -0.96 17.38 -0.30
C ALA A 117 -0.16 16.90 0.93
N ASN A 118 -0.82 16.11 1.78
CA ASN A 118 -0.27 15.56 3.01
C ASN A 118 -0.66 14.10 3.14
N PHE A 119 0.14 13.36 3.88
CA PHE A 119 -0.14 11.97 4.25
C PHE A 119 0.27 11.71 5.69
N ALA A 120 -0.32 10.68 6.29
CA ALA A 120 0.14 10.13 7.56
C ALA A 120 0.65 8.70 7.32
N GLY A 121 1.73 8.34 7.99
CA GLY A 121 2.34 7.02 7.90
C GLY A 121 2.68 6.45 9.26
N VAL A 122 2.97 5.15 9.31
CA VAL A 122 3.41 4.47 10.53
C VAL A 122 4.81 3.93 10.31
N SER A 123 5.73 4.33 11.18
CA SER A 123 7.11 3.84 11.21
C SER A 123 7.27 2.84 12.34
N ASN A 124 8.09 1.81 12.14
CA ASN A 124 8.45 0.83 13.17
C ASN A 124 9.65 1.30 14.02
N ASN A 125 10.01 2.56 14.00
CA ASN A 125 11.09 3.09 14.83
C ASN A 125 10.89 4.58 15.12
N ILE A 126 11.63 5.07 16.11
CA ILE A 126 11.77 6.50 16.37
C ILE A 126 12.92 6.99 15.48
N ALA A 127 12.60 7.51 14.30
CA ALA A 127 13.60 8.05 13.40
C ALA A 127 14.29 9.27 14.02
N LYS A 128 15.62 9.31 13.97
CA LYS A 128 16.41 10.46 14.44
C LYS A 128 16.15 11.71 13.57
N ASP A 129 15.82 11.50 12.32
CA ASP A 129 15.47 12.56 11.37
C ASP A 129 14.20 12.13 10.61
N MET A 130 13.08 12.74 10.99
CA MET A 130 11.79 12.49 10.35
C MET A 130 11.67 13.17 8.97
N SER A 131 12.59 14.06 8.59
CA SER A 131 12.59 14.69 7.26
C SER A 131 12.83 13.63 6.17
N VAL A 132 13.72 12.69 6.42
CA VAL A 132 14.04 11.59 5.49
C VAL A 132 12.83 10.68 5.22
N VAL A 133 11.94 10.52 6.22
CA VAL A 133 10.71 9.70 6.08
C VAL A 133 9.62 10.48 5.34
N ARG A 134 9.70 11.81 5.31
CA ARG A 134 8.68 12.70 4.73
C ARG A 134 8.84 12.93 3.22
N GLU A 135 9.99 12.62 2.63
CA GLU A 135 10.32 12.95 1.23
C GLU A 135 9.93 11.85 0.22
N GLY A 136 9.44 10.71 0.67
CA GLY A 136 9.31 9.52 -0.15
C GLY A 136 7.92 9.27 -0.75
N ASN A 137 7.39 10.16 -1.59
CA ASN A 137 6.18 9.82 -2.36
C ASN A 137 6.48 9.74 -3.86
N ASP A 138 6.83 8.53 -4.33
CA ASP A 138 7.18 8.24 -5.73
C ASP A 138 5.95 8.11 -6.66
N ALA A 139 4.73 8.23 -6.14
CA ALA A 139 3.49 8.02 -6.89
C ALA A 139 3.42 8.85 -8.18
N ALA A 140 3.84 10.10 -8.11
CA ALA A 140 3.83 10.97 -9.29
C ALA A 140 4.91 10.65 -10.31
N PHE A 141 6.06 10.13 -9.85
CA PHE A 141 7.08 9.63 -10.76
C PHE A 141 6.55 8.43 -11.54
N PHE A 142 6.02 7.42 -10.84
CA PHE A 142 5.44 6.23 -11.46
C PHE A 142 4.25 6.54 -12.36
N TRP A 143 3.34 7.45 -11.92
CA TRP A 143 2.24 7.92 -12.76
C TRP A 143 2.73 8.55 -14.07
N LYS A 144 3.73 9.45 -14.01
CA LYS A 144 4.31 10.06 -15.21
C LYS A 144 5.02 9.06 -16.10
N GLU A 145 5.68 8.07 -15.53
CA GLU A 145 6.33 6.99 -16.25
C GLU A 145 5.30 6.12 -16.98
N ASP A 146 4.25 5.72 -16.28
CA ASP A 146 3.18 4.88 -16.83
C ASP A 146 2.39 5.60 -17.94
N LEU A 147 2.19 6.93 -17.82
CA LEU A 147 1.56 7.72 -18.88
C LEU A 147 2.36 7.79 -20.19
N GLN A 148 3.66 7.48 -20.17
CA GLN A 148 4.47 7.46 -21.38
C GLN A 148 4.24 6.23 -22.24
N LYS A 149 3.64 5.17 -21.66
CA LYS A 149 3.33 3.92 -22.37
C LYS A 149 1.84 3.83 -22.67
N SER A 150 1.50 3.35 -23.84
CA SER A 150 0.11 3.05 -24.15
C SER A 150 -0.33 1.76 -23.43
N LEU A 151 -1.63 1.62 -23.13
CA LEU A 151 -2.17 0.37 -22.57
C LEU A 151 -1.88 -0.85 -23.48
N HIS A 152 -1.71 -0.62 -24.79
CA HIS A 152 -1.35 -1.67 -25.74
C HIS A 152 0.11 -2.13 -25.55
N ASP A 153 1.02 -1.20 -25.31
CA ASP A 153 2.44 -1.52 -25.05
C ASP A 153 2.57 -2.27 -23.71
N LEU A 154 1.89 -1.81 -22.68
CA LEU A 154 1.82 -2.49 -21.38
C LEU A 154 1.24 -3.91 -21.51
N ALA A 155 0.14 -4.08 -22.30
CA ALA A 155 -0.40 -5.40 -22.56
C ALA A 155 0.61 -6.34 -23.27
N ALA A 156 1.47 -5.80 -24.13
CA ALA A 156 2.54 -6.57 -24.77
C ALA A 156 3.65 -6.99 -23.79
N GLU A 157 3.95 -6.20 -22.78
CA GLU A 157 4.93 -6.49 -21.72
C GLU A 157 4.50 -7.67 -20.82
N LEU A 158 3.20 -8.00 -20.76
CA LEU A 158 2.68 -9.18 -20.05
C LEU A 158 3.30 -10.52 -20.51
N LYS A 159 3.99 -10.55 -21.65
CA LYS A 159 4.78 -11.70 -22.12
C LYS A 159 5.92 -12.06 -21.17
N SER A 160 6.45 -11.08 -20.44
CA SER A 160 7.51 -11.27 -19.45
C SER A 160 7.00 -11.79 -18.11
N VAL A 161 5.69 -11.69 -17.85
CA VAL A 161 5.08 -12.09 -16.58
C VAL A 161 4.63 -13.55 -16.67
N THR A 162 5.27 -14.43 -15.95
CA THR A 162 4.90 -15.84 -15.89
C THR A 162 3.57 -16.03 -15.19
N TYR A 163 2.58 -16.64 -15.87
CA TYR A 163 1.33 -17.02 -15.23
C TYR A 163 1.47 -18.38 -14.52
N GLN A 164 1.99 -19.35 -15.24
CA GLN A 164 2.25 -20.70 -14.74
C GLN A 164 3.15 -21.40 -15.75
N GLU A 165 4.17 -22.15 -15.28
CA GLU A 165 5.21 -22.74 -16.15
C GLU A 165 4.65 -23.54 -17.34
N GLN A 166 3.60 -24.35 -17.12
CA GLN A 166 2.98 -25.16 -18.16
C GLN A 166 1.95 -24.42 -19.02
N LEU A 167 1.43 -23.27 -18.55
CA LEU A 167 0.37 -22.51 -19.21
C LEU A 167 0.87 -21.22 -19.87
N GLY A 168 2.16 -20.92 -19.69
CA GLY A 168 2.82 -19.77 -20.29
C GLY A 168 2.67 -18.47 -19.48
N SER A 169 2.75 -17.34 -20.18
CA SER A 169 2.71 -16.00 -19.60
C SER A 169 1.28 -15.51 -19.30
N VAL A 170 1.20 -14.40 -18.57
CA VAL A 170 -0.08 -13.68 -18.38
C VAL A 170 -0.63 -13.21 -19.74
N TYR A 171 0.23 -12.84 -20.69
CA TYR A 171 -0.18 -12.52 -22.06
C TYR A 171 -0.89 -13.71 -22.72
N ASP A 172 -0.35 -14.93 -22.60
CA ASP A 172 -0.96 -16.14 -23.16
C ASP A 172 -2.32 -16.41 -22.53
N LYS A 173 -2.46 -16.18 -21.22
CA LYS A 173 -3.74 -16.24 -20.52
C LYS A 173 -4.73 -15.21 -21.09
N VAL A 174 -4.30 -13.97 -21.27
CA VAL A 174 -5.13 -12.90 -21.86
C VAL A 174 -5.62 -13.30 -23.25
N GLN A 175 -4.75 -13.88 -24.11
CA GLN A 175 -5.15 -14.33 -25.44
C GLN A 175 -6.19 -15.47 -25.40
N ARG A 176 -6.08 -16.40 -24.45
CA ARG A 176 -7.11 -17.44 -24.27
C ARG A 176 -8.43 -16.86 -23.78
N THR A 177 -8.37 -15.92 -22.84
CA THR A 177 -9.55 -15.21 -22.31
C THR A 177 -10.24 -14.40 -23.43
N LYS A 178 -9.47 -13.70 -24.27
CA LYS A 178 -9.99 -12.95 -25.42
C LYS A 178 -10.77 -13.87 -26.38
N LYS A 179 -10.19 -15.00 -26.76
CA LYS A 179 -10.86 -15.98 -27.65
C LYS A 179 -12.19 -16.46 -27.05
N LEU A 180 -12.20 -16.78 -25.76
CA LEU A 180 -13.42 -17.22 -25.08
C LEU A 180 -14.47 -16.11 -25.00
N ALA A 181 -14.05 -14.89 -24.68
CA ALA A 181 -14.94 -13.74 -24.58
C ALA A 181 -15.61 -13.41 -25.92
N LEU A 182 -14.84 -13.44 -27.01
CA LEU A 182 -15.38 -13.22 -28.35
C LEU A 182 -16.37 -14.30 -28.76
N TRP A 183 -16.02 -15.56 -28.52
CA TRP A 183 -16.93 -16.68 -28.79
C TRP A 183 -18.24 -16.55 -28.00
N LEU A 184 -18.18 -16.23 -26.69
CA LEU A 184 -19.38 -15.99 -25.88
C LEU A 184 -20.22 -14.83 -26.40
N THR A 185 -19.58 -13.75 -26.85
CA THR A 185 -20.27 -12.57 -27.39
C THR A 185 -21.05 -12.91 -28.67
N GLU A 186 -20.50 -13.78 -29.52
CA GLU A 186 -21.16 -14.27 -30.72
C GLU A 186 -22.33 -15.19 -30.38
N GLU A 187 -22.14 -16.17 -29.50
CA GLU A 187 -23.15 -17.13 -29.06
C GLU A 187 -24.36 -16.47 -28.37
N LEU A 188 -24.09 -15.41 -27.60
CA LEU A 188 -25.12 -14.63 -26.91
C LEU A 188 -25.77 -13.55 -27.81
N PHE A 189 -25.42 -13.49 -29.09
CA PHE A 189 -25.95 -12.54 -30.07
C PHE A 189 -25.66 -11.06 -29.79
N PHE A 190 -24.62 -10.74 -29.01
CA PHE A 190 -24.18 -9.37 -28.72
C PHE A 190 -23.13 -8.87 -29.74
N ARG A 191 -23.33 -9.11 -31.02
CA ARG A 191 -22.34 -8.83 -32.08
C ARG A 191 -21.88 -7.36 -32.11
N GLU A 192 -22.75 -6.42 -31.78
CA GLU A 192 -22.41 -5.00 -31.70
C GLU A 192 -21.35 -4.68 -30.64
N SER A 193 -21.23 -5.54 -29.60
CA SER A 193 -20.28 -5.39 -28.52
C SER A 193 -18.91 -5.99 -28.82
N ILE A 194 -18.73 -6.71 -29.93
CA ILE A 194 -17.48 -7.40 -30.29
C ILE A 194 -16.25 -6.47 -30.19
N PRO A 195 -16.26 -5.24 -30.79
CA PRO A 195 -15.08 -4.37 -30.71
C PRO A 195 -14.72 -3.93 -29.27
N VAL A 196 -15.74 -3.72 -28.43
CA VAL A 196 -15.56 -3.34 -27.03
C VAL A 196 -15.03 -4.51 -26.23
N VAL A 197 -15.58 -5.70 -26.40
CA VAL A 197 -15.13 -6.93 -25.71
C VAL A 197 -13.71 -7.29 -26.14
N GLU A 198 -13.40 -7.18 -27.42
CA GLU A 198 -12.06 -7.41 -27.94
C GLU A 198 -11.05 -6.47 -27.28
N ARG A 199 -11.33 -5.17 -27.29
CA ARG A 199 -10.46 -4.16 -26.68
C ARG A 199 -10.31 -4.35 -25.18
N ALA A 200 -11.40 -4.59 -24.47
CA ALA A 200 -11.37 -4.84 -23.04
C ALA A 200 -10.53 -6.08 -22.68
N ALA A 201 -10.67 -7.16 -23.45
CA ALA A 201 -9.88 -8.37 -23.24
C ALA A 201 -8.40 -8.17 -23.55
N GLU A 202 -8.04 -7.38 -24.57
CA GLU A 202 -6.65 -7.09 -24.92
C GLU A 202 -5.88 -6.36 -23.81
N ILE A 203 -6.52 -5.37 -23.18
CA ILE A 203 -5.90 -4.56 -22.13
C ILE A 203 -6.12 -5.15 -20.74
N ALA A 204 -6.86 -6.25 -20.63
CA ALA A 204 -7.06 -6.93 -19.36
C ALA A 204 -5.71 -7.31 -18.74
N LYS A 205 -5.49 -6.93 -17.49
CA LYS A 205 -4.24 -7.16 -16.76
C LYS A 205 -3.03 -6.33 -17.20
N ALA A 206 -3.19 -5.33 -18.07
CA ALA A 206 -2.11 -4.41 -18.43
C ALA A 206 -1.58 -3.63 -17.21
N ASP A 207 -2.41 -3.47 -16.16
CA ASP A 207 -2.05 -2.91 -14.87
C ASP A 207 -0.91 -3.64 -14.17
N LEU A 208 -0.76 -4.95 -14.37
CA LEU A 208 0.27 -5.77 -13.69
C LEU A 208 1.73 -5.43 -14.08
N VAL A 209 1.93 -4.63 -15.10
CA VAL A 209 3.26 -4.20 -15.57
C VAL A 209 3.43 -2.68 -15.49
N THR A 210 2.51 -2.00 -14.84
CA THR A 210 2.66 -0.58 -14.51
C THR A 210 3.59 -0.40 -13.31
N SER A 211 4.24 0.75 -13.23
CA SER A 211 5.09 1.11 -12.10
C SER A 211 4.28 1.46 -10.84
N MET A 212 2.95 1.61 -11.01
CA MET A 212 2.00 1.90 -9.92
C MET A 212 1.47 0.66 -9.19
N VAL A 213 1.69 -0.56 -9.71
CA VAL A 213 1.19 -1.85 -9.15
C VAL A 213 2.29 -2.67 -8.51
#